data_de46569d5fc7463fd94dcf39e6d47a05
#
_entry.id   de46569d5fc7463fd94dcf39e6d47a05
#
_cell.length_a   1.000
_cell.length_b   1.000
_cell.length_c   1.000
_cell.angle_alpha   90.00
_cell.angle_beta   90.00
_cell.angle_gamma   90.00
#
_symmetry.space_group_name_H-M   'P 1'
#
loop_
_entity.id
_entity.type
_entity.pdbx_description
1 polymer ?
#
loop_
_entity_poly.entity_id
_entity_poly.type
_entity_poly.pdbx_seq_one_letter_code
_entity_poly.pdbx_strand_id
1 'polypeptide(L)' 'MKWLLCINNKDYPASLEVMKLYKQLDDPTAEQLGMVRIIDESGEDYLYANSLFIQVPTVFGNYIDMALSV' A
#
# COMPACT_ATOMS: atom_id res chain seq x y z
N MET A 1 11.11 2.15 4.40
CA MET A 1 9.95 2.35 3.53
C MET A 1 9.25 1.03 3.31
N LYS A 2 7.94 1.00 3.48
CA LYS A 2 7.16 -0.23 3.34
C LYS A 2 6.33 -0.17 2.07
N TRP A 3 6.25 -1.31 1.40
CA TRP A 3 5.42 -1.49 0.21
C TRP A 3 4.40 -2.57 0.47
N LEU A 4 3.18 -2.34 0.01
CA LEU A 4 2.08 -3.29 0.10
C LEU A 4 1.55 -3.61 -1.29
N LEU A 5 1.24 -4.88 -1.53
CA LEU A 5 0.60 -5.31 -2.78
C LEU A 5 -0.90 -5.33 -2.57
N CYS A 6 -1.65 -4.59 -3.40
CA CYS A 6 -3.10 -4.60 -3.36
C CYS A 6 -3.61 -5.93 -3.92
N ILE A 7 -4.42 -6.64 -3.13
CA ILE A 7 -5.01 -7.93 -3.55
C ILE A 7 -6.52 -7.86 -3.69
N ASN A 8 -7.15 -6.77 -3.24
CA ASN A 8 -8.60 -6.59 -3.33
C ASN A 8 -8.91 -5.09 -3.38
N ASN A 9 -9.65 -4.66 -4.38
CA ASN A 9 -10.07 -3.26 -4.51
C ASN A 9 -11.59 -3.13 -4.65
N LYS A 10 -12.33 -4.13 -4.20
CA LYS A 10 -13.77 -4.26 -4.45
C LYS A 10 -14.57 -2.99 -4.20
N ASP A 11 -14.28 -2.29 -3.10
CA ASP A 11 -14.99 -1.08 -2.71
C ASP A 11 -14.30 0.21 -3.16
N TYR A 12 -13.11 0.10 -3.79
CA TYR A 12 -12.26 1.25 -4.13
C TYR A 12 -11.65 1.15 -5.52
N PRO A 13 -12.46 0.87 -6.57
CA PRO A 13 -11.87 0.61 -7.90
C PRO A 13 -11.20 1.84 -8.53
N ALA A 14 -11.58 3.05 -8.10
CA ALA A 14 -10.97 4.28 -8.62
C ALA A 14 -9.69 4.65 -7.87
N SER A 15 -9.53 4.18 -6.62
CA SER A 15 -8.42 4.56 -5.75
C SER A 15 -7.33 3.51 -5.68
N LEU A 16 -7.66 2.24 -5.94
CA LEU A 16 -6.74 1.12 -5.84
C LEU A 16 -6.85 0.22 -7.05
N GLU A 17 -5.72 -0.32 -7.49
CA GLU A 17 -5.64 -1.29 -8.57
C GLU A 17 -5.08 -2.61 -8.02
N VAL A 18 -5.77 -3.71 -8.30
CA VAL A 18 -5.34 -5.04 -7.86
C VAL A 18 -4.02 -5.40 -8.52
N MET A 19 -3.13 -6.04 -7.76
CA MET A 19 -1.79 -6.45 -8.17
C MET A 19 -0.82 -5.30 -8.39
N LYS A 20 -1.14 -4.12 -7.88
CA LYS A 20 -0.25 -2.98 -7.88
C LYS A 20 0.34 -2.75 -6.49
N LEU A 21 1.56 -2.22 -6.47
CA LEU A 21 2.28 -1.91 -5.24
C LEU A 21 2.02 -0.48 -4.82
N TYR A 22 1.75 -0.29 -3.53
CA TYR A 22 1.50 1.02 -2.93
C TYR A 22 2.42 1.24 -1.73
N LYS A 23 2.84 2.47 -1.58
CA LYS A 23 3.69 2.88 -0.47
C LYS A 23 2.86 3.04 0.79
N GLN A 24 3.30 2.40 1.86
CA GLN A 24 2.69 2.53 3.18
C GLN A 24 3.42 3.59 3.99
N LEU A 25 2.66 4.47 4.62
CA LEU A 25 3.17 5.43 5.60
C LEU A 25 2.98 4.86 7.00
N ASP A 26 3.91 5.15 7.90
CA ASP A 26 3.80 4.70 9.28
C ASP A 26 2.63 5.38 9.98
N ASP A 27 1.74 4.59 10.55
CA ASP A 27 0.62 5.07 11.35
C ASP A 27 0.27 4.00 12.39
N PRO A 28 0.99 3.98 13.53
CA PRO A 28 0.79 2.93 14.53
C PRO A 28 -0.65 2.87 15.07
N THR A 29 -1.31 4.02 15.20
CA THR A 29 -2.69 4.06 15.67
C THR A 29 -3.63 3.36 14.70
N ALA A 30 -3.48 3.64 13.40
CA ALA A 30 -4.28 2.99 12.37
C ALA A 30 -4.00 1.48 12.34
N GLU A 31 -2.73 1.10 12.45
CA GLU A 31 -2.33 -0.31 12.41
C GLU A 31 -2.92 -1.11 13.56
N GLN A 32 -3.04 -0.51 14.74
CA GLN A 32 -3.71 -1.14 15.88
C GLN A 32 -5.20 -1.38 15.63
N LEU A 33 -5.80 -0.61 14.73
CA LEU A 33 -7.20 -0.74 14.36
C LEU A 33 -7.41 -1.62 13.12
N GLY A 34 -6.36 -2.30 12.65
CA GLY A 34 -6.45 -3.15 11.47
C GLY A 34 -6.47 -2.36 10.16
N MET A 35 -6.00 -1.11 10.20
CA MET A 35 -5.96 -0.23 9.04
C MET A 35 -4.52 0.06 8.65
N VAL A 36 -4.31 0.45 7.39
CA VAL A 36 -3.01 0.92 6.91
C VAL A 36 -3.19 2.26 6.20
N ARG A 37 -2.19 3.14 6.32
CA ARG A 37 -2.18 4.41 5.62
C ARG A 37 -1.37 4.25 4.35
N ILE A 38 -2.04 4.46 3.21
CA ILE A 38 -1.50 4.16 1.88
C ILE A 38 -1.57 5.42 1.02
N ILE A 39 -0.53 5.69 0.23
CA ILE A 39 -0.61 6.67 -0.85
C ILE A 39 -1.25 5.95 -2.03
N ASP A 40 -2.48 6.33 -2.36
CA ASP A 40 -3.27 5.64 -3.39
C ASP A 40 -3.12 6.30 -4.78
N GLU A 41 -3.99 5.91 -5.72
CA GLU A 41 -3.92 6.41 -7.11
C GLU A 41 -4.14 7.92 -7.22
N SER A 42 -4.76 8.55 -6.22
CA SER A 42 -4.93 10.01 -6.18
C SER A 42 -3.62 10.74 -5.86
N GLY A 43 -2.61 10.04 -5.37
CA GLY A 43 -1.36 10.62 -4.90
C GLY A 43 -1.43 11.15 -3.48
N GLU A 44 -2.58 11.02 -2.82
CA GLU A 44 -2.79 11.40 -1.43
C GLU A 44 -2.86 10.16 -0.55
N ASP A 45 -2.70 10.36 0.77
CA ASP A 45 -2.74 9.26 1.71
C ASP A 45 -4.13 9.10 2.31
N TYR A 46 -4.59 7.86 2.38
CA TYR A 46 -5.86 7.48 2.99
C TYR A 46 -5.70 6.20 3.80
N LEU A 47 -6.66 5.98 4.71
CA LEU A 47 -6.71 4.75 5.49
C LEU A 47 -7.55 3.69 4.77
N TYR A 48 -6.99 2.48 4.69
CA TYR A 48 -7.66 1.33 4.11
C TYR A 48 -7.57 0.15 5.06
N ALA A 49 -8.49 -0.80 4.93
CA ALA A 49 -8.42 -2.03 5.69
C ALA A 49 -7.16 -2.81 5.33
N ASN A 50 -6.45 -3.29 6.32
CA ASN A 50 -5.22 -4.06 6.13
C ASN A 50 -5.45 -5.31 5.26
N SER A 51 -6.65 -5.88 5.31
CA SER A 51 -7.00 -7.09 4.56
C SER A 51 -7.00 -6.90 3.04
N LEU A 52 -6.95 -5.66 2.55
CA LEU A 52 -6.91 -5.39 1.11
C LEU A 52 -5.50 -5.57 0.52
N PHE A 53 -4.50 -5.80 1.38
CA PHE A 53 -3.09 -5.81 0.98
C PHE A 53 -2.35 -6.98 1.58
N ILE A 54 -1.22 -7.32 0.95
CA ILE A 54 -0.20 -8.18 1.56
C ILE A 54 1.12 -7.42 1.63
N GLN A 55 1.87 -7.69 2.68
CA GLN A 55 3.14 -7.02 2.90
C GLN A 55 4.22 -7.59 1.98
N VAL A 56 5.00 -6.70 1.38
CA VAL A 56 6.15 -7.08 0.54
C VAL A 56 7.41 -7.04 1.41
N PRO A 57 8.26 -8.08 1.38
CA PRO A 57 9.51 -8.07 2.14
C PRO A 57 10.38 -6.87 1.79
N THR A 58 11.11 -6.34 2.78
CA THR A 58 11.94 -5.14 2.63
C THR A 58 12.94 -5.24 1.48
N VAL A 59 13.52 -6.43 1.27
CA VAL A 59 14.47 -6.65 0.18
C VAL A 59 13.83 -6.40 -1.19
N PHE A 60 12.56 -6.75 -1.37
CA PHE A 60 11.83 -6.46 -2.60
C PHE A 60 11.43 -4.99 -2.67
N GLY A 61 11.17 -4.35 -1.54
CA GLY A 61 10.86 -2.93 -1.47
C GLY A 61 11.98 -2.08 -2.06
N ASN A 62 13.22 -2.37 -1.70
CA ASN A 62 14.38 -1.66 -2.24
C ASN A 62 14.52 -1.88 -3.75
N TYR A 63 14.32 -3.10 -4.21
CA TYR A 63 14.38 -3.44 -5.62
C TYR A 63 13.31 -2.69 -6.42
N ILE A 64 12.11 -2.61 -5.86
CA ILE A 64 10.98 -1.92 -6.51
C ILE A 64 11.26 -0.43 -6.61
N ASP A 65 11.82 0.20 -5.57
CA ASP A 65 12.19 1.61 -5.61
C ASP A 65 13.17 1.89 -6.74
N MET A 66 14.16 1.02 -6.93
CA MET A 66 15.10 1.15 -8.05
C MET A 66 14.39 1.04 -9.40
N ALA A 67 13.47 0.10 -9.54
CA ALA A 67 12.73 -0.12 -10.78
C ALA A 67 11.82 1.07 -11.11
N LEU A 68 11.18 1.67 -10.10
CA LEU A 68 10.27 2.79 -10.29
C LEU A 68 10.98 4.12 -10.55
N SER A 69 12.26 4.22 -10.22
CA SER A 69 13.02 5.46 -10.41
C SER A 69 13.69 5.57 -11.78
N VAL A 70 13.54 4.57 -12.61
CA VAL A 70 14.13 4.52 -13.95
C VAL A 70 13.30 5.24 -15.00
#